data_024e38a23efc9fdaea3d39391b375aca
#
_entry.id   024e38a23efc9fdaea3d39391b375aca
#
_cell.length_a   1.000
_cell.length_b   1.000
_cell.length_c   1.000
_cell.angle_alpha   90.00
_cell.angle_beta   90.00
_cell.angle_gamma   90.00
#
_symmetry.space_group_name_H-M   'P 1'
#
loop_
_entity.id
_entity.type
_entity.pdbx_description
1 polymer ?
#
loop_
_entity_poly.entity_id
_entity_poly.type
_entity_poly.pdbx_seq_one_letter_code
_entity_poly.pdbx_strand_id
1 'polypeptide(L)'
;MKISCRKKTALNSKKDAVLIPVYRNMRPLKPLTGKKIEDEINNVISSDYFSYEEKEFTGFFMEIGGKLRKVYLVTVPKDPAGYRYYTELGGAFAKLLKSERITSFSILSFEDIYLEKKDTMFTKSFLDGFFFGQYSFDTFKSKVEKSYQFEEAEVITAFTKLKRFVDESAEKWNAVFDSIYMAKDLINTPPADMTPEIFAEKALELAGDKLKVSVVDDVEVLKKDYPLVYAVGKGSTNLPRFLKLEYNGAPATTQHVALVGKGVTFDSGGSNLKPTGSIEDMKTDMSGAATVLAVTKIAADTDMAINIKTYIPLVENIIGTCAYKPGDILTSKMGKTVEVLNTDAEGRLILADALYESIQTDPEVIIDVATLTGACVVALGSHCAGLFSNRKFLAKNISDVSGEIGEDIWELPLLEAYQERIKSDVADLRNIAKPGREAGSTIAGLFLQEFVDNWPWIHLDIAGPAYLDTEHPVFGKHATGFGIRLITEFLQTHYSVTE
;
A
#
# COMPACT_ATOMS: atom_id res chain seq x y z
N MET A 1 -18.57 -1.10 -3.69
CA MET A 1 -19.56 -0.21 -3.00
C MET A 1 -19.94 0.94 -3.93
N LYS A 2 -21.24 1.32 -4.02
CA LYS A 2 -21.66 2.50 -4.78
C LYS A 2 -21.44 3.78 -3.97
N ILE A 3 -20.70 4.73 -4.51
CA ILE A 3 -20.50 6.05 -3.90
C ILE A 3 -21.26 7.08 -4.71
N SER A 4 -21.91 7.99 -4.02
CA SER A 4 -22.66 9.09 -4.65
C SER A 4 -22.54 10.36 -3.81
N CYS A 5 -22.69 11.51 -4.47
CA CYS A 5 -22.73 12.78 -3.76
C CYS A 5 -24.00 13.57 -4.10
N ARG A 6 -24.63 14.07 -3.07
CA ARG A 6 -25.85 14.86 -3.22
C ARG A 6 -25.64 16.29 -2.70
N LYS A 7 -25.88 17.26 -3.56
CA LYS A 7 -25.95 18.66 -3.16
C LYS A 7 -27.34 18.96 -2.61
N LYS A 8 -27.48 19.14 -1.28
CA LYS A 8 -28.76 19.50 -0.66
C LYS A 8 -28.61 20.43 0.53
N THR A 9 -29.65 21.23 0.70
CA THR A 9 -29.84 22.18 1.80
C THR A 9 -30.61 21.58 2.98
N ALA A 10 -30.98 20.29 2.94
CA ALA A 10 -31.66 19.60 4.03
C ALA A 10 -31.26 18.13 4.09
N LEU A 11 -31.04 17.63 5.29
CA LEU A 11 -30.79 16.21 5.57
C LEU A 11 -32.06 15.40 5.24
N ASN A 12 -32.02 14.65 4.13
CA ASN A 12 -33.11 13.78 3.71
C ASN A 12 -32.51 12.49 3.15
N SER A 13 -31.85 11.72 4.06
CA SER A 13 -31.23 10.47 3.69
C SER A 13 -32.23 9.36 3.47
N LYS A 14 -31.96 8.51 2.47
CA LYS A 14 -32.70 7.24 2.25
C LYS A 14 -31.91 6.03 2.74
N LYS A 15 -30.68 6.22 3.26
CA LYS A 15 -29.80 5.16 3.74
C LYS A 15 -30.16 4.71 5.14
N ASP A 16 -29.66 3.55 5.55
CA ASP A 16 -29.98 2.94 6.84
C ASP A 16 -29.37 3.71 8.02
N ALA A 17 -28.19 4.29 7.81
CA ALA A 17 -27.52 5.13 8.77
C ALA A 17 -27.16 6.52 8.23
N VAL A 18 -26.97 7.46 9.14
CA VAL A 18 -26.51 8.82 8.86
C VAL A 18 -25.40 9.20 9.85
N LEU A 19 -24.26 9.61 9.34
CA LEU A 19 -23.17 10.17 10.15
C LEU A 19 -23.18 11.70 10.08
N ILE A 20 -23.19 12.34 11.25
CA ILE A 20 -23.17 13.79 11.40
C ILE A 20 -21.98 14.16 12.28
N PRO A 21 -20.91 14.74 11.71
CA PRO A 21 -19.82 15.27 12.52
C PRO A 21 -20.26 16.52 13.28
N VAL A 22 -19.77 16.66 14.52
CA VAL A 22 -20.05 17.81 15.38
C VAL A 22 -18.78 18.21 16.16
N TYR A 23 -18.65 19.45 16.58
CA TYR A 23 -17.60 19.88 17.50
C TYR A 23 -18.18 20.68 18.67
N ARG A 24 -17.44 20.76 19.75
CA ARG A 24 -17.88 21.43 21.00
C ARG A 24 -18.23 22.91 20.74
N ASN A 25 -19.42 23.35 21.17
CA ASN A 25 -19.97 24.68 20.95
C ASN A 25 -20.21 25.02 19.45
N MET A 26 -20.43 24.01 18.60
CA MET A 26 -20.78 24.21 17.20
C MET A 26 -22.10 24.98 17.09
N ARG A 27 -22.16 25.94 16.13
CA ARG A 27 -23.44 26.58 15.78
C ARG A 27 -24.30 25.56 15.01
N PRO A 28 -25.65 25.66 15.18
CA PRO A 28 -26.57 24.74 14.48
C PRO A 28 -26.30 24.67 12.99
N LEU A 29 -26.34 23.48 12.41
CA LEU A 29 -26.17 23.17 10.98
C LEU A 29 -27.34 23.67 10.10
N LYS A 30 -27.70 24.94 10.26
CA LYS A 30 -28.94 25.54 9.71
C LYS A 30 -29.22 25.32 8.21
N PRO A 31 -28.25 25.28 7.32
CA PRO A 31 -28.59 25.02 5.91
C PRO A 31 -28.79 23.56 5.55
N LEU A 32 -28.34 22.62 6.38
CA LEU A 32 -28.27 21.21 6.05
C LEU A 32 -29.33 20.35 6.76
N THR A 33 -29.88 20.86 7.85
CA THR A 33 -30.91 20.17 8.64
C THR A 33 -32.16 21.03 8.76
N GLY A 34 -33.34 20.44 8.64
CA GLY A 34 -34.59 21.15 8.99
C GLY A 34 -34.67 21.38 10.50
N LYS A 35 -35.43 22.40 10.94
CA LYS A 35 -35.55 22.80 12.35
C LYS A 35 -35.82 21.61 13.30
N LYS A 36 -36.70 20.68 12.93
CA LYS A 36 -37.02 19.50 13.74
C LYS A 36 -35.80 18.61 13.99
N ILE A 37 -35.00 18.35 12.93
CA ILE A 37 -33.77 17.55 12.99
C ILE A 37 -32.70 18.25 13.85
N GLU A 38 -32.56 19.56 13.67
CA GLU A 38 -31.65 20.38 14.47
C GLU A 38 -31.98 20.35 15.94
N ASP A 39 -33.26 20.48 16.28
CA ASP A 39 -33.75 20.46 17.69
C ASP A 39 -33.48 19.07 18.32
N GLU A 40 -33.72 17.96 17.60
CA GLU A 40 -33.43 16.60 18.07
C GLU A 40 -31.93 16.37 18.28
N ILE A 41 -31.08 16.81 17.36
CA ILE A 41 -29.60 16.72 17.50
C ILE A 41 -29.13 17.53 18.70
N ASN A 42 -29.62 18.75 18.88
CA ASN A 42 -29.26 19.62 20.01
C ASN A 42 -29.71 19.01 21.37
N ASN A 43 -30.86 18.34 21.42
CA ASN A 43 -31.31 17.62 22.61
C ASN A 43 -30.34 16.48 22.97
N VAL A 44 -29.85 15.69 21.95
CA VAL A 44 -28.87 14.64 22.20
C VAL A 44 -27.54 15.23 22.65
N ILE A 45 -27.03 16.28 22.00
CA ILE A 45 -25.78 16.95 22.35
C ILE A 45 -25.81 17.54 23.75
N SER A 46 -26.98 17.98 24.21
CA SER A 46 -27.18 18.58 25.56
C SER A 46 -27.43 17.53 26.64
N SER A 47 -27.56 16.27 26.32
CA SER A 47 -27.80 15.18 27.26
C SER A 47 -26.52 14.61 27.84
N ASP A 48 -26.60 13.96 29.01
CA ASP A 48 -25.48 13.21 29.61
C ASP A 48 -25.09 11.97 28.80
N TYR A 49 -25.87 11.60 27.80
CA TYR A 49 -25.63 10.48 26.90
C TYR A 49 -24.60 10.82 25.82
N PHE A 50 -24.41 12.09 25.47
CA PHE A 50 -23.48 12.51 24.43
C PHE A 50 -22.07 12.75 25.01
N SER A 51 -21.07 12.10 24.37
CA SER A 51 -19.66 12.31 24.67
C SER A 51 -19.04 13.35 23.74
N TYR A 52 -18.29 14.29 24.34
CA TYR A 52 -17.43 15.21 23.57
C TYR A 52 -16.01 14.69 23.37
N GLU A 53 -15.76 13.40 23.60
CA GLU A 53 -14.47 12.80 23.26
C GLU A 53 -14.35 12.64 21.75
N GLU A 54 -13.20 13.06 21.22
CA GLU A 54 -12.94 13.00 19.79
C GLU A 54 -12.92 11.56 19.28
N LYS A 55 -13.45 11.34 18.07
CA LYS A 55 -13.61 10.04 17.41
C LYS A 55 -14.64 9.10 18.09
N GLU A 56 -15.33 9.54 19.12
CA GLU A 56 -16.39 8.74 19.73
C GLU A 56 -17.72 8.91 18.97
N PHE A 57 -18.41 7.78 18.74
CA PHE A 57 -19.68 7.74 18.02
C PHE A 57 -20.84 7.57 18.99
N THR A 58 -21.72 8.56 19.04
CA THR A 58 -22.99 8.47 19.77
C THR A 58 -24.12 8.10 18.82
N GLY A 59 -24.65 6.89 18.96
CA GLY A 59 -25.70 6.36 18.09
C GLY A 59 -27.09 6.45 18.70
N PHE A 60 -28.09 6.95 17.96
CA PHE A 60 -29.49 7.01 18.35
C PHE A 60 -30.41 6.86 17.12
N PHE A 61 -31.70 6.72 17.34
CA PHE A 61 -32.67 6.63 16.26
C PHE A 61 -33.42 7.96 16.11
N MET A 62 -33.59 8.41 14.87
CA MET A 62 -34.32 9.63 14.55
C MET A 62 -35.15 9.43 13.26
N GLU A 63 -36.29 10.10 13.16
CA GLU A 63 -37.10 10.10 11.94
C GLU A 63 -36.50 11.04 10.89
N ILE A 64 -36.01 10.48 9.78
CA ILE A 64 -35.49 11.22 8.63
C ILE A 64 -36.22 10.77 7.38
N GLY A 65 -36.85 11.73 6.67
CA GLY A 65 -37.59 11.43 5.44
C GLY A 65 -38.76 10.48 5.63
N GLY A 66 -39.42 10.54 6.78
CA GLY A 66 -40.61 9.68 7.10
C GLY A 66 -40.26 8.25 7.53
N LYS A 67 -38.99 7.95 7.78
CA LYS A 67 -38.52 6.64 8.29
C LYS A 67 -37.58 6.81 9.47
N LEU A 68 -37.68 5.88 10.41
CA LEU A 68 -36.75 5.78 11.54
C LEU A 68 -35.39 5.30 11.02
N ARG A 69 -34.32 6.08 11.29
CA ARG A 69 -32.96 5.81 10.85
C ARG A 69 -32.00 5.83 12.02
N LYS A 70 -30.93 5.04 11.92
CA LYS A 70 -29.82 5.13 12.87
C LYS A 70 -29.00 6.37 12.55
N VAL A 71 -28.82 7.24 13.53
CA VAL A 71 -27.98 8.45 13.41
C VAL A 71 -26.79 8.31 14.34
N TYR A 72 -25.64 8.63 13.83
CA TYR A 72 -24.42 8.73 14.62
C TYR A 72 -23.92 10.17 14.63
N LEU A 73 -23.74 10.71 15.81
CA LEU A 73 -22.95 11.92 16.00
C LEU A 73 -21.51 11.50 16.25
N VAL A 74 -20.56 12.18 15.66
CA VAL A 74 -19.14 11.98 15.95
C VAL A 74 -18.51 13.31 16.30
N THR A 75 -17.82 13.35 17.44
CA THR A 75 -17.10 14.55 17.86
C THR A 75 -15.79 14.66 17.10
N VAL A 76 -15.58 15.80 16.47
CA VAL A 76 -14.36 16.15 15.73
C VAL A 76 -13.73 17.41 16.33
N PRO A 77 -12.41 17.66 16.16
CA PRO A 77 -11.77 18.88 16.66
C PRO A 77 -12.42 20.13 16.03
N LYS A 78 -12.39 21.24 16.76
CA LYS A 78 -12.89 22.52 16.28
C LYS A 78 -12.07 23.07 15.11
N ASP A 79 -10.76 22.91 15.20
CA ASP A 79 -9.83 23.19 14.10
C ASP A 79 -9.53 21.88 13.36
N PRO A 80 -9.59 21.87 12.00
CA PRO A 80 -9.43 20.63 11.25
C PRO A 80 -8.09 19.96 11.54
N ALA A 81 -8.14 18.66 11.83
CA ALA A 81 -6.96 17.81 11.96
C ALA A 81 -6.38 17.43 10.59
N GLY A 82 -5.21 16.79 10.60
CA GLY A 82 -4.57 16.27 9.39
C GLY A 82 -5.26 15.02 8.83
N TYR A 83 -4.77 14.57 7.68
CA TYR A 83 -5.28 13.44 6.91
C TYR A 83 -5.53 12.18 7.75
N ARG A 84 -4.54 11.75 8.51
CA ARG A 84 -4.59 10.54 9.36
C ARG A 84 -5.80 10.51 10.28
N TYR A 85 -6.17 11.65 10.88
CA TYR A 85 -7.31 11.73 11.80
C TYR A 85 -8.61 11.23 11.15
N TYR A 86 -8.91 11.73 9.93
CA TYR A 86 -10.13 11.38 9.23
C TYR A 86 -10.08 9.97 8.64
N THR A 87 -8.90 9.51 8.24
CA THR A 87 -8.71 8.12 7.80
C THR A 87 -8.97 7.14 8.95
N GLU A 88 -8.44 7.39 10.14
CA GLU A 88 -8.71 6.57 11.32
C GLU A 88 -10.22 6.59 11.70
N LEU A 89 -10.84 7.76 11.61
CA LEU A 89 -12.27 7.91 11.87
C LEU A 89 -13.12 7.10 10.88
N GLY A 90 -12.77 7.12 9.61
CA GLY A 90 -13.43 6.32 8.56
C GLY A 90 -13.30 4.82 8.80
N GLY A 91 -12.11 4.35 9.16
CA GLY A 91 -11.86 2.95 9.51
C GLY A 91 -12.67 2.49 10.73
N ALA A 92 -12.71 3.32 11.78
CA ALA A 92 -13.51 3.05 12.98
C ALA A 92 -15.01 3.00 12.66
N PHE A 93 -15.49 3.91 11.81
CA PHE A 93 -16.91 3.92 11.40
C PHE A 93 -17.28 2.69 10.56
N ALA A 94 -16.42 2.24 9.66
CA ALA A 94 -16.65 1.01 8.90
C ALA A 94 -16.79 -0.21 9.83
N LYS A 95 -15.92 -0.34 10.83
CA LYS A 95 -15.99 -1.41 11.84
C LYS A 95 -17.29 -1.33 12.67
N LEU A 96 -17.70 -0.12 13.06
CA LEU A 96 -18.95 0.11 13.77
C LEU A 96 -20.17 -0.35 12.94
N LEU A 97 -20.28 0.12 11.70
CA LEU A 97 -21.41 -0.28 10.82
C LEU A 97 -21.41 -1.78 10.54
N LYS A 98 -20.22 -2.40 10.37
CA LYS A 98 -20.09 -3.86 10.20
C LYS A 98 -20.60 -4.62 11.42
N SER A 99 -20.29 -4.17 12.64
CA SER A 99 -20.78 -4.80 13.89
C SER A 99 -22.29 -4.69 14.06
N GLU A 100 -22.89 -3.65 13.53
CA GLU A 100 -24.34 -3.40 13.56
C GLU A 100 -25.08 -3.91 12.30
N ARG A 101 -24.36 -4.50 11.33
CA ARG A 101 -24.90 -5.03 10.05
C ARG A 101 -25.62 -3.99 9.21
N ILE A 102 -25.13 -2.75 9.20
CA ILE A 102 -25.70 -1.65 8.41
C ILE A 102 -24.97 -1.58 7.06
N THR A 103 -25.65 -1.76 5.94
CA THR A 103 -25.07 -1.88 4.59
C THR A 103 -25.06 -0.56 3.82
N SER A 104 -25.80 0.45 4.25
CA SER A 104 -25.86 1.75 3.57
C SER A 104 -25.82 2.92 4.55
N PHE A 105 -25.09 3.98 4.18
CA PHE A 105 -25.04 5.18 5.01
C PHE A 105 -24.98 6.47 4.21
N SER A 106 -25.34 7.59 4.85
CA SER A 106 -25.04 8.93 4.40
C SER A 106 -24.11 9.60 5.40
N ILE A 107 -23.22 10.45 4.90
CA ILE A 107 -22.38 11.31 5.71
C ILE A 107 -22.60 12.78 5.35
N LEU A 108 -22.81 13.62 6.37
CA LEU A 108 -22.65 15.06 6.21
C LEU A 108 -21.18 15.38 6.09
N SER A 109 -20.76 16.06 5.02
CA SER A 109 -19.34 16.29 4.76
C SER A 109 -18.66 17.08 5.88
N PHE A 110 -17.39 16.75 6.13
CA PHE A 110 -16.58 17.48 7.10
C PHE A 110 -16.33 18.92 6.66
N GLU A 111 -16.23 19.14 5.35
CA GLU A 111 -16.05 20.46 4.73
C GLU A 111 -17.22 21.41 5.05
N ASP A 112 -18.45 20.87 5.17
CA ASP A 112 -19.63 21.67 5.55
C ASP A 112 -19.59 22.14 6.99
N ILE A 113 -18.81 21.51 7.85
CA ILE A 113 -18.65 21.89 9.26
C ILE A 113 -17.61 22.99 9.42
N TYR A 114 -16.53 22.92 8.63
CA TYR A 114 -15.41 23.84 8.66
C TYR A 114 -15.56 24.95 7.60
N LEU A 115 -16.68 25.62 7.54
CA LEU A 115 -17.16 26.55 6.51
C LEU A 115 -16.13 27.47 5.81
N GLU A 116 -14.94 27.64 6.39
CA GLU A 116 -13.87 28.49 5.88
C GLU A 116 -12.84 27.75 5.00
N LYS A 117 -12.83 26.42 5.01
CA LYS A 117 -11.84 25.60 4.27
C LYS A 117 -12.50 24.89 3.08
N LYS A 118 -12.22 25.38 1.88
CA LYS A 118 -12.70 24.79 0.60
C LYS A 118 -11.85 23.59 0.16
N ASP A 119 -11.33 22.83 1.08
CA ASP A 119 -10.55 21.64 0.80
C ASP A 119 -11.48 20.41 0.65
N THR A 120 -11.12 19.46 -0.20
CA THR A 120 -11.86 18.19 -0.37
C THR A 120 -11.22 17.04 0.41
N MET A 121 -10.17 17.33 1.18
CA MET A 121 -9.30 16.35 1.80
C MET A 121 -9.97 15.57 2.94
N PHE A 122 -10.81 16.22 3.76
CA PHE A 122 -11.32 15.60 4.97
C PHE A 122 -12.30 14.46 4.67
N THR A 123 -13.28 14.71 3.79
CA THR A 123 -14.24 13.68 3.38
C THR A 123 -13.56 12.59 2.53
N LYS A 124 -12.58 12.97 1.66
CA LYS A 124 -11.75 12.00 0.95
C LYS A 124 -11.03 11.05 1.93
N SER A 125 -10.33 11.62 2.91
CA SER A 125 -9.58 10.86 3.91
C SER A 125 -10.46 9.91 4.71
N PHE A 126 -11.64 10.39 5.10
CA PHE A 126 -12.62 9.54 5.78
C PHE A 126 -13.08 8.37 4.90
N LEU A 127 -13.40 8.61 3.63
CA LEU A 127 -13.81 7.56 2.71
C LEU A 127 -12.67 6.55 2.47
N ASP A 128 -11.43 7.02 2.33
CA ASP A 128 -10.27 6.14 2.22
C ASP A 128 -10.15 5.20 3.44
N GLY A 129 -10.27 5.76 4.65
CA GLY A 129 -10.27 4.98 5.88
C GLY A 129 -11.45 4.01 5.97
N PHE A 130 -12.63 4.44 5.52
CA PHE A 130 -13.82 3.59 5.47
C PHE A 130 -13.60 2.38 4.56
N PHE A 131 -13.00 2.57 3.39
CA PHE A 131 -12.63 1.47 2.50
C PHE A 131 -11.63 0.51 3.17
N PHE A 132 -10.57 1.01 3.78
CA PHE A 132 -9.64 0.14 4.53
C PHE A 132 -10.33 -0.69 5.60
N GLY A 133 -11.25 -0.08 6.36
CA GLY A 133 -11.98 -0.76 7.44
C GLY A 133 -12.96 -1.85 6.99
N GLN A 134 -13.29 -1.91 5.69
CA GLN A 134 -14.14 -2.95 5.13
C GLN A 134 -13.42 -4.29 4.94
N TYR A 135 -12.10 -4.26 4.72
CA TYR A 135 -11.33 -5.44 4.40
C TYR A 135 -11.41 -6.52 5.49
N SER A 136 -11.53 -7.76 5.08
CA SER A 136 -11.35 -8.95 5.93
C SER A 136 -10.82 -10.10 5.10
N PHE A 137 -9.93 -10.89 5.68
CA PHE A 137 -9.36 -12.09 5.07
C PHE A 137 -9.89 -13.31 5.81
N ASP A 138 -10.91 -13.96 5.25
CA ASP A 138 -11.61 -15.08 5.87
C ASP A 138 -11.57 -16.36 5.03
N THR A 139 -10.78 -16.37 3.95
CA THR A 139 -10.74 -17.42 2.92
C THR A 139 -10.49 -18.82 3.50
N PHE A 140 -9.68 -18.92 4.56
CA PHE A 140 -9.32 -20.21 5.17
C PHE A 140 -10.13 -20.56 6.42
N LYS A 141 -11.14 -19.75 6.76
CA LYS A 141 -12.01 -20.05 7.90
C LYS A 141 -13.14 -21.00 7.51
N SER A 142 -13.33 -22.09 8.26
CA SER A 142 -14.41 -23.06 8.02
C SER A 142 -15.83 -22.51 8.26
N LYS A 143 -15.94 -21.48 9.08
CA LYS A 143 -17.18 -20.77 9.35
C LYS A 143 -16.94 -19.28 9.08
N VAL A 144 -17.41 -18.83 7.95
CA VAL A 144 -17.48 -17.38 7.66
C VAL A 144 -18.90 -16.94 8.05
N GLU A 145 -19.03 -16.00 8.99
CA GLU A 145 -20.29 -15.27 9.11
C GLU A 145 -20.55 -14.66 7.74
N LYS A 146 -21.83 -14.74 7.28
CA LYS A 146 -22.21 -14.24 5.95
C LYS A 146 -21.46 -12.96 5.64
N SER A 147 -20.70 -12.97 4.54
CA SER A 147 -19.87 -11.85 4.12
C SER A 147 -20.70 -10.57 4.14
N TYR A 148 -20.40 -9.69 5.07
CA TYR A 148 -21.06 -8.41 5.17
C TYR A 148 -20.39 -7.48 4.13
N GLN A 149 -21.18 -6.94 3.23
CA GLN A 149 -20.70 -6.01 2.22
C GLN A 149 -21.47 -4.70 2.32
N PHE A 150 -20.75 -3.60 2.30
CA PHE A 150 -21.35 -2.29 2.17
C PHE A 150 -21.85 -2.10 0.74
N GLU A 151 -23.11 -1.67 0.63
CA GLU A 151 -23.78 -1.47 -0.67
C GLU A 151 -23.59 -0.05 -1.17
N GLU A 152 -23.88 0.93 -0.31
CA GLU A 152 -23.93 2.34 -0.72
C GLU A 152 -23.44 3.32 0.35
N ALA A 153 -22.64 4.29 -0.09
CA ALA A 153 -22.27 5.49 0.68
C ALA A 153 -22.74 6.75 -0.05
N GLU A 154 -23.40 7.66 0.67
CA GLU A 154 -23.85 8.94 0.12
C GLU A 154 -23.21 10.10 0.88
N VAL A 155 -22.46 10.96 0.19
CA VAL A 155 -21.94 12.21 0.74
C VAL A 155 -23.00 13.30 0.54
N ILE A 156 -23.34 14.00 1.62
CA ILE A 156 -24.27 15.14 1.59
C ILE A 156 -23.45 16.41 1.82
N THR A 157 -23.46 17.34 0.86
CA THR A 157 -22.66 18.56 0.94
C THR A 157 -23.33 19.76 0.29
N ALA A 158 -23.08 20.98 0.77
CA ALA A 158 -23.42 22.22 0.13
C ALA A 158 -22.35 22.64 -0.92
N PHE A 159 -21.15 22.07 -0.87
CA PHE A 159 -20.03 22.48 -1.72
C PHE A 159 -20.05 21.79 -3.09
N THR A 160 -20.11 22.59 -4.15
CA THR A 160 -20.11 22.09 -5.53
C THR A 160 -18.78 21.43 -5.90
N LYS A 161 -17.66 21.94 -5.38
CA LYS A 161 -16.32 21.36 -5.63
C LYS A 161 -16.22 19.93 -5.07
N LEU A 162 -16.64 19.72 -3.82
CA LEU A 162 -16.64 18.40 -3.21
C LEU A 162 -17.57 17.44 -3.95
N LYS A 163 -18.79 17.92 -4.31
CA LYS A 163 -19.71 17.08 -5.09
C LYS A 163 -19.07 16.60 -6.39
N ARG A 164 -18.50 17.53 -7.16
CA ARG A 164 -17.82 17.20 -8.42
C ARG A 164 -16.69 16.19 -8.18
N PHE A 165 -15.85 16.45 -7.18
CA PHE A 165 -14.73 15.54 -6.83
C PHE A 165 -15.23 14.13 -6.49
N VAL A 166 -16.27 13.98 -5.64
CA VAL A 166 -16.81 12.65 -5.28
C VAL A 166 -17.40 11.94 -6.49
N ASP A 167 -18.16 12.65 -7.34
CA ASP A 167 -18.78 12.06 -8.52
C ASP A 167 -17.71 11.58 -9.54
N GLU A 168 -16.64 12.34 -9.74
CA GLU A 168 -15.54 11.98 -10.64
C GLU A 168 -14.61 10.88 -10.08
N SER A 169 -14.54 10.76 -8.75
CA SER A 169 -13.64 9.80 -8.10
C SER A 169 -14.32 8.47 -7.74
N ALA A 170 -15.65 8.37 -7.78
CA ALA A 170 -16.40 7.24 -7.23
C ALA A 170 -15.98 5.87 -7.83
N GLU A 171 -15.79 5.80 -9.15
CA GLU A 171 -15.35 4.58 -9.84
C GLU A 171 -13.87 4.30 -9.57
N LYS A 172 -13.04 5.34 -9.56
CA LYS A 172 -11.60 5.24 -9.28
C LYS A 172 -11.33 4.72 -7.87
N TRP A 173 -12.12 5.13 -6.87
CA TRP A 173 -11.98 4.58 -5.50
C TRP A 173 -12.17 3.07 -5.46
N ASN A 174 -13.21 2.55 -6.13
CA ASN A 174 -13.40 1.09 -6.17
C ASN A 174 -12.19 0.40 -6.82
N ALA A 175 -11.71 0.87 -7.97
CA ALA A 175 -10.56 0.30 -8.66
C ALA A 175 -9.29 0.31 -7.79
N VAL A 176 -9.02 1.41 -7.08
CA VAL A 176 -7.89 1.52 -6.15
C VAL A 176 -8.01 0.52 -5.01
N PHE A 177 -9.17 0.47 -4.34
CA PHE A 177 -9.33 -0.42 -3.17
C PHE A 177 -9.47 -1.89 -3.53
N ASP A 178 -10.07 -2.23 -4.68
CA ASP A 178 -10.07 -3.61 -5.21
C ASP A 178 -8.63 -4.10 -5.46
N SER A 179 -7.76 -3.23 -5.96
CA SER A 179 -6.34 -3.56 -6.16
C SER A 179 -5.57 -3.67 -4.84
N ILE A 180 -5.87 -2.80 -3.86
CA ILE A 180 -5.32 -2.91 -2.49
C ILE A 180 -5.76 -4.22 -1.83
N TYR A 181 -7.03 -4.59 -1.94
CA TYR A 181 -7.55 -5.84 -1.38
C TYR A 181 -6.91 -7.06 -2.05
N MET A 182 -6.76 -7.04 -3.38
CA MET A 182 -6.01 -8.07 -4.11
C MET A 182 -4.58 -8.23 -3.55
N ALA A 183 -3.84 -7.14 -3.38
CA ALA A 183 -2.49 -7.20 -2.81
C ALA A 183 -2.50 -7.76 -1.38
N LYS A 184 -3.44 -7.31 -0.54
CA LYS A 184 -3.59 -7.84 0.83
C LYS A 184 -3.94 -9.33 0.84
N ASP A 185 -4.77 -9.79 -0.10
CA ASP A 185 -5.11 -11.21 -0.25
C ASP A 185 -3.89 -12.04 -0.65
N LEU A 186 -3.09 -11.55 -1.61
CA LEU A 186 -1.83 -12.22 -2.00
C LEU A 186 -0.88 -12.37 -0.81
N ILE A 187 -0.67 -11.30 -0.03
CA ILE A 187 0.24 -11.28 1.13
C ILE A 187 -0.29 -12.17 2.28
N ASN A 188 -1.60 -12.16 2.52
CA ASN A 188 -2.21 -12.93 3.61
C ASN A 188 -2.32 -14.42 3.31
N THR A 189 -2.31 -14.82 2.05
CA THR A 189 -2.42 -16.22 1.63
C THR A 189 -1.25 -17.04 2.19
N PRO A 190 -1.51 -18.23 2.75
CA PRO A 190 -0.45 -19.10 3.25
C PRO A 190 0.58 -19.48 2.17
N PRO A 191 1.86 -19.71 2.53
CA PRO A 191 2.92 -19.91 1.55
C PRO A 191 2.76 -21.20 0.72
N ALA A 192 2.05 -22.21 1.24
CA ALA A 192 1.71 -23.40 0.45
C ALA A 192 0.73 -23.11 -0.70
N ASP A 193 -0.09 -22.05 -0.56
CA ASP A 193 -1.10 -21.61 -1.53
C ASP A 193 -0.67 -20.35 -2.29
N MET A 194 0.54 -19.82 -2.00
CA MET A 194 1.11 -18.65 -2.69
C MET A 194 2.57 -18.91 -3.07
N THR A 195 2.76 -19.81 -4.02
CA THR A 195 4.07 -20.10 -4.61
C THR A 195 4.44 -19.09 -5.69
N PRO A 196 5.70 -19.04 -6.18
CA PRO A 196 6.09 -18.22 -7.33
C PRO A 196 5.20 -18.43 -8.56
N GLU A 197 4.79 -19.68 -8.81
CA GLU A 197 3.90 -20.03 -9.93
C GLU A 197 2.49 -19.46 -9.73
N ILE A 198 1.88 -19.67 -8.57
CA ILE A 198 0.52 -19.17 -8.27
C ILE A 198 0.47 -17.64 -8.29
N PHE A 199 1.51 -16.97 -7.76
CA PHE A 199 1.59 -15.51 -7.88
C PHE A 199 1.65 -15.08 -9.35
N ALA A 200 2.45 -15.76 -10.18
CA ALA A 200 2.56 -15.47 -11.59
C ALA A 200 1.22 -15.69 -12.34
N GLU A 201 0.50 -16.75 -12.02
CA GLU A 201 -0.85 -17.02 -12.56
C GLU A 201 -1.83 -15.91 -12.20
N LYS A 202 -1.83 -15.45 -10.93
CA LYS A 202 -2.66 -14.32 -10.49
C LYS A 202 -2.32 -13.02 -11.22
N ALA A 203 -1.05 -12.78 -11.52
CA ALA A 203 -0.65 -11.64 -12.32
C ALA A 203 -1.10 -11.77 -13.78
N LEU A 204 -1.05 -12.97 -14.37
CA LEU A 204 -1.53 -13.24 -15.73
C LEU A 204 -3.04 -13.01 -15.88
N GLU A 205 -3.84 -13.27 -14.83
CA GLU A 205 -5.28 -12.98 -14.82
C GLU A 205 -5.59 -11.48 -15.03
N LEU A 206 -4.61 -10.59 -14.79
CA LEU A 206 -4.76 -9.13 -14.98
C LEU A 206 -4.49 -8.68 -16.41
N ALA A 207 -3.97 -9.57 -17.26
CA ALA A 207 -3.65 -9.23 -18.65
C ALA A 207 -4.92 -8.83 -19.44
N GLY A 208 -4.78 -7.81 -20.27
CA GLY A 208 -5.87 -7.27 -21.07
C GLY A 208 -5.35 -6.31 -22.14
N ASP A 209 -6.25 -5.58 -22.75
CA ASP A 209 -5.91 -4.66 -23.86
C ASP A 209 -4.90 -3.59 -23.46
N LYS A 210 -4.96 -3.12 -22.21
CA LYS A 210 -4.13 -2.02 -21.68
C LYS A 210 -2.92 -2.52 -20.90
N LEU A 211 -2.97 -3.73 -20.36
CA LEU A 211 -1.95 -4.30 -19.49
C LEU A 211 -1.44 -5.60 -20.08
N LYS A 212 -0.21 -5.60 -20.55
CA LYS A 212 0.47 -6.83 -20.98
C LYS A 212 1.20 -7.44 -19.79
N VAL A 213 1.07 -8.74 -19.63
CA VAL A 213 1.78 -9.52 -18.61
C VAL A 213 2.51 -10.65 -19.28
N SER A 214 3.77 -10.83 -18.97
CA SER A 214 4.60 -11.94 -19.44
C SER A 214 5.39 -12.55 -18.29
N VAL A 215 5.63 -13.85 -18.39
CA VAL A 215 6.34 -14.66 -17.37
C VAL A 215 7.53 -15.34 -18.04
N VAL A 216 8.70 -15.23 -17.44
CA VAL A 216 9.84 -16.07 -17.75
C VAL A 216 9.86 -17.21 -16.71
N ASP A 217 9.63 -18.42 -17.18
CA ASP A 217 9.56 -19.65 -16.37
C ASP A 217 10.53 -20.75 -16.87
N ASP A 218 11.15 -20.55 -18.04
CA ASP A 218 12.18 -21.44 -18.54
C ASP A 218 13.44 -21.35 -17.69
N VAL A 219 13.84 -22.48 -17.11
CA VAL A 219 14.98 -22.60 -16.21
C VAL A 219 16.30 -22.19 -16.87
N GLU A 220 16.51 -22.52 -18.14
CA GLU A 220 17.75 -22.18 -18.83
C GLU A 220 17.81 -20.68 -19.15
N VAL A 221 16.66 -20.07 -19.46
CA VAL A 221 16.56 -18.62 -19.59
C VAL A 221 16.80 -17.93 -18.24
N LEU A 222 16.20 -18.42 -17.16
CA LEU A 222 16.42 -17.86 -15.80
C LEU A 222 17.89 -17.95 -15.39
N LYS A 223 18.55 -19.09 -15.61
CA LYS A 223 19.99 -19.27 -15.31
C LYS A 223 20.86 -18.28 -16.08
N LYS A 224 20.53 -18.03 -17.33
CA LYS A 224 21.32 -17.17 -18.22
C LYS A 224 21.06 -15.70 -18.00
N ASP A 225 19.76 -15.31 -17.94
CA ASP A 225 19.34 -13.92 -18.02
C ASP A 225 19.01 -13.32 -16.65
N TYR A 226 18.74 -14.16 -15.61
CA TYR A 226 18.43 -13.75 -14.25
C TYR A 226 19.13 -14.66 -13.23
N PRO A 227 20.47 -14.73 -13.27
CA PRO A 227 21.23 -15.74 -12.55
C PRO A 227 21.14 -15.63 -11.02
N LEU A 228 20.97 -14.42 -10.46
CA LEU A 228 20.77 -14.25 -9.01
C LEU A 228 19.37 -14.70 -8.59
N VAL A 229 18.33 -14.42 -9.38
CA VAL A 229 16.96 -14.91 -9.15
C VAL A 229 16.97 -16.45 -9.17
N TYR A 230 17.59 -17.05 -10.17
CA TYR A 230 17.72 -18.50 -10.25
C TYR A 230 18.49 -19.06 -9.06
N ALA A 231 19.64 -18.46 -8.71
CA ALA A 231 20.48 -18.96 -7.62
C ALA A 231 19.76 -18.98 -6.28
N VAL A 232 18.94 -17.95 -5.95
CA VAL A 232 18.17 -17.91 -4.72
C VAL A 232 17.07 -18.96 -4.71
N GLY A 233 16.30 -19.10 -5.80
CA GLY A 233 15.12 -19.96 -5.83
C GLY A 233 15.37 -21.43 -6.21
N LYS A 234 16.56 -21.80 -6.72
CA LYS A 234 16.85 -23.16 -7.18
C LYS A 234 16.80 -24.25 -6.11
N GLY A 235 16.79 -23.85 -4.81
CA GLY A 235 16.70 -24.78 -3.69
C GLY A 235 15.29 -25.33 -3.48
N SER A 236 14.27 -24.67 -4.00
CA SER A 236 12.87 -25.08 -3.90
C SER A 236 12.44 -25.99 -5.04
N THR A 237 11.40 -26.80 -4.79
CA THR A 237 10.62 -27.49 -5.83
C THR A 237 9.70 -26.53 -6.58
N ASN A 238 9.32 -25.39 -5.95
CA ASN A 238 8.60 -24.30 -6.56
C ASN A 238 9.63 -23.40 -7.26
N LEU A 239 9.86 -23.65 -8.55
CA LEU A 239 10.92 -22.97 -9.29
C LEU A 239 10.67 -21.46 -9.43
N PRO A 240 11.75 -20.67 -9.55
CA PRO A 240 11.66 -19.22 -9.79
C PRO A 240 10.80 -18.84 -10.99
N ARG A 241 10.23 -17.65 -10.92
CA ARG A 241 9.57 -16.97 -12.04
C ARG A 241 10.08 -15.51 -12.12
N PHE A 242 10.06 -14.94 -13.31
CA PHE A 242 10.32 -13.53 -13.50
C PHE A 242 9.17 -12.90 -14.30
N LEU A 243 8.43 -12.00 -13.66
CA LEU A 243 7.30 -11.31 -14.26
C LEU A 243 7.72 -9.97 -14.86
N LYS A 244 7.17 -9.67 -16.04
CA LYS A 244 7.21 -8.35 -16.65
C LYS A 244 5.79 -7.90 -16.97
N LEU A 245 5.45 -6.70 -16.56
CA LEU A 245 4.18 -6.06 -16.90
C LEU A 245 4.46 -4.76 -17.66
N GLU A 246 3.65 -4.48 -18.65
CA GLU A 246 3.72 -3.23 -19.43
C GLU A 246 2.33 -2.60 -19.51
N TYR A 247 2.19 -1.42 -18.94
CA TYR A 247 1.01 -0.58 -19.07
C TYR A 247 1.34 0.65 -19.92
N ASN A 248 0.50 0.94 -20.90
CA ASN A 248 0.72 1.95 -21.94
C ASN A 248 -0.42 2.98 -21.91
N GLY A 249 -0.48 3.80 -20.86
CA GLY A 249 -1.51 4.83 -20.66
C GLY A 249 -1.21 6.16 -21.34
N ALA A 250 0.04 6.38 -21.78
CA ALA A 250 0.49 7.58 -22.50
C ALA A 250 1.20 7.20 -23.82
N PRO A 251 0.49 6.65 -24.82
CA PRO A 251 1.10 6.08 -26.03
C PRO A 251 1.79 7.13 -26.94
N ALA A 252 1.55 8.42 -26.70
CA ALA A 252 2.20 9.51 -27.45
C ALA A 252 3.68 9.73 -27.05
N THR A 253 4.14 9.12 -25.97
CA THR A 253 5.52 9.19 -25.48
C THR A 253 6.11 7.81 -25.25
N THR A 254 7.43 7.70 -25.34
CA THR A 254 8.19 6.50 -24.95
C THR A 254 8.67 6.55 -23.51
N GLN A 255 8.52 7.70 -22.85
CA GLN A 255 8.87 7.88 -21.43
C GLN A 255 8.03 6.96 -20.57
N HIS A 256 8.66 6.35 -19.57
CA HIS A 256 7.98 5.43 -18.67
C HIS A 256 8.66 5.38 -17.30
N VAL A 257 7.91 4.97 -16.31
CA VAL A 257 8.40 4.65 -14.96
C VAL A 257 8.66 3.15 -14.87
N ALA A 258 9.77 2.76 -14.26
CA ALA A 258 10.05 1.37 -13.91
C ALA A 258 9.68 1.10 -12.44
N LEU A 259 8.86 0.07 -12.19
CA LEU A 259 8.55 -0.43 -10.86
C LEU A 259 9.22 -1.80 -10.67
N VAL A 260 9.86 -1.99 -9.52
CA VAL A 260 10.51 -3.27 -9.17
C VAL A 260 10.00 -3.73 -7.82
N GLY A 261 9.56 -4.98 -7.69
CA GLY A 261 8.98 -5.51 -6.45
C GLY A 261 9.67 -6.78 -5.97
N LYS A 262 10.14 -6.82 -4.72
CA LYS A 262 10.66 -8.04 -4.10
C LYS A 262 9.56 -9.09 -3.98
N GLY A 263 9.78 -10.26 -4.56
CA GLY A 263 8.81 -11.38 -4.61
C GLY A 263 9.35 -12.67 -4.01
N VAL A 264 9.76 -12.65 -2.75
CA VAL A 264 10.10 -13.87 -2.01
C VAL A 264 8.83 -14.42 -1.37
N THR A 265 8.20 -15.42 -2.00
CA THR A 265 6.89 -15.93 -1.57
C THR A 265 6.95 -16.66 -0.24
N PHE A 266 8.11 -17.19 0.12
CA PHE A 266 8.45 -17.64 1.47
C PHE A 266 9.95 -17.53 1.71
N ASP A 267 10.34 -16.92 2.83
CA ASP A 267 11.75 -16.77 3.23
C ASP A 267 12.07 -17.54 4.52
N SER A 268 12.69 -18.68 4.38
CA SER A 268 13.23 -19.41 5.53
C SER A 268 14.58 -18.88 6.04
N GLY A 269 15.21 -17.95 5.29
CA GLY A 269 16.60 -17.55 5.44
C GLY A 269 17.59 -18.48 4.72
N GLY A 270 17.13 -19.55 4.09
CA GLY A 270 18.01 -20.55 3.45
C GLY A 270 18.89 -21.26 4.48
N SER A 271 20.17 -21.47 4.14
CA SER A 271 21.14 -22.10 5.07
C SER A 271 21.40 -21.27 6.35
N ASN A 272 21.16 -19.98 6.31
CA ASN A 272 21.13 -19.08 7.47
C ASN A 272 19.72 -19.02 8.03
N LEU A 273 19.19 -20.18 8.47
CA LEU A 273 17.80 -20.37 8.89
C LEU A 273 17.36 -19.33 9.93
N LYS A 274 16.19 -18.74 9.68
CA LYS A 274 15.56 -17.80 10.62
C LYS A 274 15.13 -18.54 11.90
N PRO A 275 15.26 -17.90 13.09
CA PRO A 275 14.77 -18.48 14.34
C PRO A 275 13.25 -18.48 14.41
N THR A 276 12.69 -19.36 15.27
CA THR A 276 11.30 -19.30 15.71
C THR A 276 10.98 -17.91 16.27
N GLY A 277 9.82 -17.36 15.94
CA GLY A 277 9.41 -15.99 16.24
C GLY A 277 9.76 -14.98 15.14
N SER A 278 10.49 -15.41 14.09
CA SER A 278 10.83 -14.57 12.94
C SER A 278 10.48 -15.21 11.60
N ILE A 279 10.30 -16.54 11.55
CA ILE A 279 10.04 -17.27 10.30
C ILE A 279 8.54 -17.39 9.97
N GLU A 280 7.67 -17.32 10.97
CA GLU A 280 6.25 -17.64 10.85
C GLU A 280 5.50 -16.72 9.89
N ASP A 281 5.90 -15.44 9.84
CA ASP A 281 5.25 -14.45 9.01
C ASP A 281 5.98 -14.18 7.68
N MET A 282 6.99 -15.00 7.33
CA MET A 282 7.80 -14.81 6.13
C MET A 282 7.09 -15.10 4.81
N LYS A 283 5.81 -15.46 4.83
CA LYS A 283 4.89 -15.37 3.68
C LYS A 283 4.73 -13.92 3.20
N THR A 284 5.03 -12.94 4.06
CA THR A 284 4.89 -11.51 3.75
C THR A 284 6.06 -10.94 2.96
N ASP A 285 7.10 -11.73 2.72
CA ASP A 285 8.33 -11.28 2.09
C ASP A 285 8.21 -11.04 0.57
N MET A 286 6.99 -11.16 0.05
CA MET A 286 6.57 -10.78 -1.30
C MET A 286 5.67 -9.52 -1.33
N SER A 287 5.60 -8.77 -0.22
CA SER A 287 4.75 -7.58 -0.15
C SER A 287 5.17 -6.51 -1.15
N GLY A 288 6.48 -6.39 -1.45
CA GLY A 288 6.96 -5.49 -2.49
C GLY A 288 6.40 -5.84 -3.88
N ALA A 289 6.40 -7.12 -4.24
CA ALA A 289 5.81 -7.63 -5.47
C ALA A 289 4.31 -7.33 -5.56
N ALA A 290 3.56 -7.62 -4.48
CA ALA A 290 2.13 -7.34 -4.42
C ALA A 290 1.82 -5.84 -4.53
N THR A 291 2.67 -4.98 -3.93
CA THR A 291 2.54 -3.53 -4.00
C THR A 291 2.69 -3.02 -5.43
N VAL A 292 3.78 -3.37 -6.13
CA VAL A 292 4.01 -2.88 -7.50
C VAL A 292 3.01 -3.47 -8.50
N LEU A 293 2.55 -4.72 -8.27
CA LEU A 293 1.48 -5.33 -9.07
C LEU A 293 0.18 -4.53 -8.94
N ALA A 294 -0.21 -4.17 -7.70
CA ALA A 294 -1.41 -3.39 -7.44
C ALA A 294 -1.32 -1.98 -8.02
N VAL A 295 -0.18 -1.30 -7.91
CA VAL A 295 0.03 0.04 -8.52
C VAL A 295 -0.14 -0.02 -10.04
N THR A 296 0.45 -1.03 -10.69
CA THR A 296 0.33 -1.22 -12.13
C THR A 296 -1.12 -1.50 -12.54
N LYS A 297 -1.83 -2.33 -11.76
CA LYS A 297 -3.27 -2.59 -11.97
C LYS A 297 -4.10 -1.33 -11.81
N ILE A 298 -3.86 -0.52 -10.75
CA ILE A 298 -4.56 0.75 -10.54
C ILE A 298 -4.37 1.68 -11.74
N ALA A 299 -3.14 1.82 -12.24
CA ALA A 299 -2.88 2.65 -13.40
C ALA A 299 -3.70 2.21 -14.63
N ALA A 300 -3.81 0.90 -14.86
CA ALA A 300 -4.58 0.33 -15.96
C ALA A 300 -6.11 0.51 -15.78
N ASP A 301 -6.61 0.25 -14.57
CA ASP A 301 -8.05 0.30 -14.27
C ASP A 301 -8.60 1.74 -14.19
N THR A 302 -7.72 2.72 -13.89
CA THR A 302 -8.11 4.14 -13.76
C THR A 302 -7.74 4.98 -14.97
N ASP A 303 -7.21 4.37 -16.03
CA ASP A 303 -6.74 5.06 -17.23
C ASP A 303 -5.74 6.18 -16.92
N MET A 304 -4.78 5.90 -16.03
CA MET A 304 -3.75 6.87 -15.67
C MET A 304 -2.89 7.19 -16.90
N ALA A 305 -2.73 8.46 -17.22
CA ALA A 305 -1.97 8.91 -18.40
C ALA A 305 -0.45 8.79 -18.19
N ILE A 306 0.05 7.57 -18.06
CA ILE A 306 1.45 7.22 -17.78
C ILE A 306 1.80 5.88 -18.42
N ASN A 307 3.06 5.68 -18.79
CA ASN A 307 3.55 4.36 -19.15
C ASN A 307 4.32 3.77 -17.97
N ILE A 308 4.07 2.49 -17.66
CA ILE A 308 4.72 1.77 -16.56
C ILE A 308 5.26 0.44 -17.07
N LYS A 309 6.49 0.12 -16.70
CA LYS A 309 7.07 -1.22 -16.84
C LYS A 309 7.38 -1.77 -15.46
N THR A 310 6.84 -2.92 -15.13
CA THR A 310 6.97 -3.54 -13.81
C THR A 310 7.73 -4.86 -13.91
N TYR A 311 8.68 -5.05 -13.00
CA TYR A 311 9.59 -6.20 -12.95
C TYR A 311 9.48 -6.87 -11.57
N ILE A 312 9.11 -8.14 -11.53
CA ILE A 312 8.88 -8.88 -10.30
C ILE A 312 9.62 -10.22 -10.35
N PRO A 313 10.78 -10.34 -9.70
CA PRO A 313 11.43 -11.62 -9.45
C PRO A 313 10.66 -12.38 -8.36
N LEU A 314 10.25 -13.63 -8.63
CA LEU A 314 9.50 -14.49 -7.72
C LEU A 314 10.32 -15.72 -7.37
N VAL A 315 10.54 -15.97 -6.09
CA VAL A 315 11.32 -17.10 -5.58
C VAL A 315 10.78 -17.59 -4.23
N GLU A 316 11.15 -18.82 -3.85
CA GLU A 316 11.18 -19.26 -2.46
C GLU A 316 12.63 -19.40 -2.01
N ASN A 317 12.99 -18.81 -0.87
CA ASN A 317 14.29 -18.96 -0.23
C ASN A 317 14.20 -20.04 0.85
N ILE A 318 14.53 -21.27 0.48
CA ILE A 318 14.40 -22.42 1.41
C ILE A 318 15.69 -23.25 1.47
N ILE A 319 15.78 -24.07 2.50
CA ILE A 319 16.81 -25.11 2.60
C ILE A 319 16.46 -26.24 1.62
N GLY A 320 17.38 -26.54 0.72
CA GLY A 320 17.19 -27.60 -0.27
C GLY A 320 18.52 -28.19 -0.73
N THR A 321 18.47 -29.32 -1.38
CA THR A 321 19.67 -30.04 -1.84
C THR A 321 20.50 -29.24 -2.87
N CYS A 322 19.85 -28.39 -3.65
CA CYS A 322 20.47 -27.53 -4.65
C CYS A 322 20.59 -26.06 -4.20
N ALA A 323 20.19 -25.72 -2.95
CA ALA A 323 20.22 -24.36 -2.46
C ALA A 323 21.65 -23.77 -2.47
N TYR A 324 21.73 -22.46 -2.73
CA TYR A 324 22.99 -21.73 -2.59
C TYR A 324 23.40 -21.63 -1.12
N LYS A 325 24.67 -21.34 -0.88
CA LYS A 325 25.30 -21.44 0.44
C LYS A 325 26.19 -20.24 0.73
N PRO A 326 26.39 -19.89 2.01
CA PRO A 326 27.46 -18.98 2.39
C PRO A 326 28.79 -19.46 1.85
N GLY A 327 29.56 -18.54 1.23
CA GLY A 327 30.81 -18.82 0.53
C GLY A 327 30.66 -19.00 -0.98
N ASP A 328 29.44 -19.16 -1.50
CA ASP A 328 29.23 -19.15 -2.95
C ASP A 328 29.52 -17.75 -3.53
N ILE A 329 30.06 -17.71 -4.76
CA ILE A 329 30.19 -16.49 -5.54
C ILE A 329 29.25 -16.60 -6.72
N LEU A 330 28.32 -15.65 -6.80
CA LEU A 330 27.27 -15.61 -7.82
C LEU A 330 27.56 -14.46 -8.78
N THR A 331 27.29 -14.67 -10.06
CA THR A 331 27.38 -13.60 -11.07
C THR A 331 25.99 -13.04 -11.33
N SER A 332 25.82 -11.72 -11.26
CA SER A 332 24.55 -11.04 -11.55
C SER A 332 24.33 -10.89 -13.05
N LYS A 333 23.09 -10.54 -13.45
CA LYS A 333 22.77 -10.13 -14.83
C LYS A 333 23.63 -8.98 -15.34
N MET A 334 24.05 -8.06 -14.47
CA MET A 334 24.97 -6.96 -14.79
C MET A 334 26.39 -7.42 -15.06
N GLY A 335 26.74 -8.66 -14.69
CA GLY A 335 28.07 -9.22 -14.78
C GLY A 335 28.92 -9.03 -13.50
N LYS A 336 28.48 -8.22 -12.55
CA LYS A 336 29.13 -8.10 -11.22
C LYS A 336 29.02 -9.40 -10.45
N THR A 337 30.09 -9.80 -9.79
CA THR A 337 30.13 -10.99 -8.92
C THR A 337 29.82 -10.62 -7.48
N VAL A 338 29.09 -11.48 -6.79
CA VAL A 338 28.63 -11.27 -5.41
C VAL A 338 29.01 -12.46 -4.53
N GLU A 339 29.84 -12.23 -3.52
CA GLU A 339 30.13 -13.18 -2.45
C GLU A 339 28.91 -13.26 -1.52
N VAL A 340 28.35 -14.46 -1.39
CA VAL A 340 27.27 -14.73 -0.46
C VAL A 340 27.85 -15.02 0.92
N LEU A 341 27.62 -14.14 1.88
CA LEU A 341 28.00 -14.35 3.28
C LEU A 341 26.81 -14.71 4.16
N ASN A 342 25.58 -14.40 3.68
CA ASN A 342 24.36 -14.73 4.39
C ASN A 342 23.24 -15.00 3.38
N THR A 343 22.66 -16.18 3.43
CA THR A 343 21.55 -16.55 2.55
C THR A 343 20.19 -15.95 2.97
N ASP A 344 20.10 -15.32 4.16
CA ASP A 344 18.98 -14.50 4.64
C ASP A 344 19.08 -13.02 4.16
N ALA A 345 19.95 -12.77 3.21
CA ALA A 345 20.05 -11.51 2.47
C ALA A 345 19.85 -11.75 0.96
N GLU A 346 18.83 -12.51 0.65
CA GLU A 346 18.40 -13.00 -0.66
C GLU A 346 17.65 -11.94 -1.47
N GLY A 347 16.83 -11.14 -0.79
CA GLY A 347 15.96 -10.13 -1.43
C GLY A 347 16.77 -9.15 -2.28
N ARG A 348 17.89 -8.66 -1.77
CA ARG A 348 18.77 -7.77 -2.53
C ARG A 348 19.42 -8.46 -3.74
N LEU A 349 19.62 -9.79 -3.69
CA LEU A 349 20.17 -10.53 -4.81
C LEU A 349 19.16 -10.59 -5.96
N ILE A 350 17.92 -10.98 -5.69
CA ILE A 350 16.88 -11.04 -6.73
C ILE A 350 16.54 -9.66 -7.28
N LEU A 351 16.56 -8.63 -6.42
CA LEU A 351 16.35 -7.25 -6.84
C LEU A 351 17.49 -6.74 -7.73
N ALA A 352 18.74 -7.16 -7.51
CA ALA A 352 19.87 -6.76 -8.33
C ALA A 352 19.67 -7.09 -9.82
N ASP A 353 19.21 -8.30 -10.14
CA ASP A 353 18.90 -8.67 -11.53
C ASP A 353 17.70 -7.89 -12.09
N ALA A 354 16.68 -7.67 -11.27
CA ALA A 354 15.47 -6.95 -11.69
C ALA A 354 15.73 -5.43 -11.89
N LEU A 355 16.53 -4.81 -11.03
CA LEU A 355 16.96 -3.41 -11.18
C LEU A 355 17.80 -3.22 -12.43
N TYR A 356 18.75 -4.13 -12.68
CA TYR A 356 19.55 -4.06 -13.89
C TYR A 356 18.70 -4.31 -15.16
N GLU A 357 17.71 -5.21 -15.12
CA GLU A 357 16.74 -5.38 -16.22
C GLU A 357 15.98 -4.08 -16.47
N SER A 358 15.56 -3.38 -15.42
CA SER A 358 14.76 -2.16 -15.55
C SER A 358 15.51 -1.02 -16.24
N ILE A 359 16.81 -0.84 -15.97
CA ILE A 359 17.61 0.23 -16.60
C ILE A 359 17.86 -0.01 -18.10
N GLN A 360 17.75 -1.26 -18.58
CA GLN A 360 17.91 -1.57 -20.01
C GLN A 360 16.78 -0.99 -20.88
N THR A 361 15.73 -0.48 -20.26
CA THR A 361 14.57 0.10 -20.96
C THR A 361 14.52 1.61 -20.94
N ASP A 362 15.53 2.28 -20.37
CA ASP A 362 15.69 3.74 -20.34
C ASP A 362 14.55 4.47 -19.58
N PRO A 363 14.26 4.11 -18.31
CA PRO A 363 13.17 4.70 -17.56
C PRO A 363 13.48 6.11 -17.06
N GLU A 364 12.47 6.96 -16.86
CA GLU A 364 12.63 8.28 -16.22
C GLU A 364 13.00 8.17 -14.74
N VAL A 365 12.44 7.18 -14.07
CA VAL A 365 12.71 6.85 -12.66
C VAL A 365 12.45 5.38 -12.41
N ILE A 366 13.22 4.82 -11.48
CA ILE A 366 13.03 3.46 -10.96
C ILE A 366 12.53 3.58 -9.52
N ILE A 367 11.46 2.89 -9.20
CA ILE A 367 10.95 2.76 -7.83
C ILE A 367 10.94 1.28 -7.48
N ASP A 368 11.77 0.87 -6.52
CA ASP A 368 11.71 -0.47 -6.00
C ASP A 368 11.13 -0.54 -4.58
N VAL A 369 10.41 -1.61 -4.31
CA VAL A 369 9.69 -1.83 -3.06
C VAL A 369 10.02 -3.22 -2.53
N ALA A 370 10.43 -3.28 -1.27
CA ALA A 370 10.81 -4.54 -0.67
C ALA A 370 10.61 -4.57 0.85
N THR A 371 10.23 -5.70 1.38
CA THR A 371 10.41 -6.08 2.78
C THR A 371 11.87 -6.53 2.96
N LEU A 372 12.78 -5.52 2.97
CA LEU A 372 14.18 -5.83 2.71
C LEU A 372 14.98 -6.13 3.96
N THR A 373 14.77 -5.36 5.05
CA THR A 373 15.66 -5.49 6.21
C THR A 373 14.94 -5.43 7.55
N GLY A 374 15.26 -6.39 8.42
CA GLY A 374 14.89 -6.28 9.84
C GLY A 374 15.54 -5.07 10.53
N ALA A 375 16.67 -4.56 10.00
CA ALA A 375 17.33 -3.38 10.51
C ALA A 375 16.45 -2.11 10.33
N CYS A 376 15.69 -2.02 9.25
CA CYS A 376 14.70 -0.95 9.04
C CYS A 376 13.60 -1.01 10.11
N VAL A 377 13.09 -2.20 10.41
CA VAL A 377 12.08 -2.39 11.47
C VAL A 377 12.61 -1.97 12.83
N VAL A 378 13.87 -2.31 13.15
CA VAL A 378 14.51 -1.90 14.41
C VAL A 378 14.70 -0.38 14.50
N ALA A 379 15.01 0.28 13.36
CA ALA A 379 15.24 1.73 13.33
C ALA A 379 13.95 2.56 13.34
N LEU A 380 12.93 2.14 12.58
CA LEU A 380 11.73 2.95 12.28
C LEU A 380 10.43 2.36 12.85
N GLY A 381 10.46 1.13 13.34
CA GLY A 381 9.26 0.44 13.85
C GLY A 381 8.34 -0.07 12.74
N SER A 382 7.08 -0.36 13.11
CA SER A 382 6.08 -0.97 12.24
C SER A 382 5.13 0.03 11.55
N HIS A 383 5.36 1.33 11.68
CA HIS A 383 4.48 2.36 11.13
C HIS A 383 5.15 3.25 10.09
N CYS A 384 6.45 3.07 9.84
CA CYS A 384 7.24 3.92 8.96
C CYS A 384 8.14 3.06 8.07
N ALA A 385 8.16 3.35 6.76
CA ALA A 385 9.08 2.70 5.84
C ALA A 385 10.39 3.48 5.71
N GLY A 386 11.47 2.76 5.38
CA GLY A 386 12.75 3.38 5.02
C GLY A 386 12.72 3.85 3.58
N LEU A 387 13.11 5.10 3.35
CA LEU A 387 13.29 5.68 2.03
C LEU A 387 14.78 5.82 1.74
N PHE A 388 15.20 5.38 0.56
CA PHE A 388 16.52 5.68 0.00
C PHE A 388 16.36 6.25 -1.41
N SER A 389 17.21 7.19 -1.77
CA SER A 389 17.24 7.72 -3.14
C SER A 389 18.63 8.25 -3.48
N ASN A 390 19.04 8.10 -4.73
CA ASN A 390 20.25 8.72 -5.28
C ASN A 390 19.98 10.14 -5.81
N ARG A 391 18.77 10.67 -5.64
CA ARG A 391 18.37 12.03 -6.04
C ARG A 391 17.57 12.72 -4.93
N LYS A 392 18.09 13.81 -4.39
CA LYS A 392 17.43 14.56 -3.30
C LYS A 392 16.03 15.07 -3.65
N PHE A 393 15.80 15.46 -4.91
CA PHE A 393 14.49 15.96 -5.32
C PHE A 393 13.44 14.83 -5.33
N LEU A 394 13.83 13.59 -5.68
CA LEU A 394 12.91 12.44 -5.63
C LEU A 394 12.54 12.11 -4.19
N ALA A 395 13.54 12.05 -3.29
CA ALA A 395 13.29 11.82 -1.87
C ALA A 395 12.34 12.87 -1.29
N LYS A 396 12.55 14.15 -1.63
CA LYS A 396 11.66 15.23 -1.19
C LYS A 396 10.25 15.06 -1.75
N ASN A 397 10.09 14.86 -3.04
CA ASN A 397 8.78 14.79 -3.69
C ASN A 397 7.93 13.64 -3.14
N ILE A 398 8.50 12.44 -2.98
CA ILE A 398 7.75 11.31 -2.41
C ILE A 398 7.46 11.51 -0.92
N SER A 399 8.33 12.21 -0.17
CA SER A 399 8.08 12.56 1.24
C SER A 399 6.96 13.59 1.38
N ASP A 400 6.86 14.55 0.47
CA ASP A 400 5.76 15.51 0.45
C ASP A 400 4.41 14.77 0.26
N VAL A 401 4.33 13.87 -0.72
CA VAL A 401 3.14 13.02 -0.95
C VAL A 401 2.82 12.14 0.26
N SER A 402 3.83 11.54 0.88
CA SER A 402 3.68 10.71 2.10
C SER A 402 2.98 11.49 3.21
N GLY A 403 3.38 12.74 3.44
CA GLY A 403 2.75 13.64 4.42
C GLY A 403 1.28 13.96 4.11
N GLU A 404 0.92 14.05 2.83
CA GLU A 404 -0.44 14.34 2.39
C GLU A 404 -1.39 13.14 2.57
N ILE A 405 -0.90 11.91 2.37
CA ILE A 405 -1.75 10.71 2.43
C ILE A 405 -1.68 9.95 3.77
N GLY A 406 -0.71 10.29 4.62
CA GLY A 406 -0.53 9.67 5.94
C GLY A 406 0.08 8.27 5.94
N GLU A 407 0.86 7.92 4.90
CA GLU A 407 1.72 6.73 4.88
C GLU A 407 3.16 7.16 5.17
N ASP A 408 3.62 7.00 6.42
CA ASP A 408 4.90 7.58 6.87
C ASP A 408 6.10 6.88 6.24
N ILE A 409 7.01 7.68 5.72
CA ILE A 409 8.33 7.24 5.26
C ILE A 409 9.41 8.13 5.85
N TRP A 410 10.64 7.61 6.00
CA TRP A 410 11.76 8.36 6.53
C TRP A 410 13.01 8.12 5.68
N GLU A 411 13.63 9.21 5.20
CA GLU A 411 14.84 9.11 4.39
C GLU A 411 16.02 8.67 5.25
N LEU A 412 16.63 7.54 4.86
CA LEU A 412 17.86 6.99 5.41
C LEU A 412 19.01 7.25 4.44
N PRO A 413 20.23 7.57 4.95
CA PRO A 413 21.31 8.03 4.11
C PRO A 413 22.05 6.91 3.36
N LEU A 414 22.41 7.16 2.10
CA LEU A 414 23.38 6.37 1.34
C LEU A 414 24.79 6.96 1.59
N LEU A 415 25.45 6.54 2.68
CA LEU A 415 26.74 7.10 3.10
C LEU A 415 27.90 6.44 2.36
N GLU A 416 28.67 7.22 1.60
CA GLU A 416 29.86 6.78 0.89
C GLU A 416 30.88 6.06 1.81
N ALA A 417 30.98 6.49 3.07
CA ALA A 417 31.85 5.86 4.08
C ALA A 417 31.55 4.35 4.29
N TYR A 418 30.36 3.86 3.90
CA TYR A 418 30.01 2.45 4.03
C TYR A 418 30.16 1.66 2.73
N GLN A 419 30.54 2.29 1.62
CA GLN A 419 30.75 1.60 0.32
C GLN A 419 31.80 0.49 0.43
N GLU A 420 32.90 0.73 1.17
CA GLU A 420 33.94 -0.28 1.37
C GLU A 420 33.45 -1.53 2.11
N ARG A 421 32.34 -1.42 2.86
CA ARG A 421 31.81 -2.54 3.63
C ARG A 421 31.04 -3.57 2.79
N ILE A 422 30.66 -3.22 1.56
CA ILE A 422 30.02 -4.14 0.61
C ILE A 422 31.01 -4.70 -0.42
N LYS A 423 32.29 -4.24 -0.44
CA LYS A 423 33.33 -4.80 -1.30
C LYS A 423 33.83 -6.14 -0.77
N SER A 424 34.12 -7.07 -1.67
CA SER A 424 34.65 -8.39 -1.31
C SER A 424 36.14 -8.48 -1.63
N ASP A 425 36.83 -9.39 -0.95
CA ASP A 425 38.24 -9.71 -1.23
C ASP A 425 38.36 -10.78 -2.36
N VAL A 426 37.23 -11.43 -2.72
CA VAL A 426 37.19 -12.56 -3.66
C VAL A 426 36.15 -12.39 -4.79
N ALA A 427 35.34 -11.33 -4.72
CA ALA A 427 34.32 -10.96 -5.70
C ALA A 427 34.26 -9.43 -5.80
N ASP A 428 33.40 -8.89 -6.66
CA ASP A 428 33.21 -7.43 -6.73
C ASP A 428 32.50 -6.89 -5.50
N LEU A 429 31.46 -7.62 -5.04
CA LEU A 429 30.62 -7.23 -3.92
C LEU A 429 30.43 -8.40 -2.95
N ARG A 430 29.92 -8.10 -1.75
CA ARG A 430 29.34 -9.07 -0.81
C ARG A 430 27.91 -8.68 -0.47
N ASN A 431 27.06 -9.67 -0.21
CA ASN A 431 25.64 -9.40 0.01
C ASN A 431 25.30 -8.84 1.40
N ILE A 432 26.25 -8.85 2.36
CA ILE A 432 26.10 -8.20 3.67
C ILE A 432 27.39 -7.47 4.05
N ALA A 433 27.32 -6.53 5.00
CA ALA A 433 28.49 -5.84 5.51
C ALA A 433 29.45 -6.77 6.26
N LYS A 434 30.74 -6.49 6.17
CA LYS A 434 31.80 -7.13 6.98
C LYS A 434 32.84 -6.08 7.34
N PRO A 435 33.28 -6.01 8.62
CA PRO A 435 32.77 -6.74 9.78
C PRO A 435 31.49 -6.10 10.36
N GLY A 436 30.71 -6.91 11.08
CA GLY A 436 29.59 -6.46 11.91
C GLY A 436 28.26 -6.28 11.18
N ARG A 437 27.21 -5.93 11.96
CA ARG A 437 25.81 -5.79 11.49
C ARG A 437 25.31 -4.35 11.48
N GLU A 438 26.20 -3.37 11.69
CA GLU A 438 25.83 -1.96 11.75
C GLU A 438 25.32 -1.44 10.41
N ALA A 439 24.42 -0.47 10.45
CA ALA A 439 23.84 0.20 9.28
C ALA A 439 23.18 -0.75 8.28
N GLY A 440 22.52 -1.82 8.76
CA GLY A 440 22.00 -2.89 7.90
C GLY A 440 21.12 -2.42 6.74
N SER A 441 20.23 -1.45 6.98
CA SER A 441 19.36 -0.88 5.93
C SER A 441 20.17 -0.04 4.93
N THR A 442 21.08 0.82 5.41
CA THR A 442 21.98 1.61 4.54
C THR A 442 22.86 0.71 3.67
N ILE A 443 23.41 -0.37 4.24
CA ILE A 443 24.21 -1.36 3.50
C ILE A 443 23.38 -2.03 2.41
N ALA A 444 22.13 -2.37 2.71
CA ALA A 444 21.21 -2.93 1.71
C ALA A 444 20.90 -1.93 0.58
N GLY A 445 20.63 -0.67 0.94
CA GLY A 445 20.43 0.40 -0.03
C GLY A 445 21.67 0.64 -0.92
N LEU A 446 22.87 0.67 -0.33
CA LEU A 446 24.13 0.81 -1.07
C LEU A 446 24.38 -0.38 -2.02
N PHE A 447 24.03 -1.61 -1.59
CA PHE A 447 24.13 -2.78 -2.45
C PHE A 447 23.17 -2.66 -3.67
N LEU A 448 21.91 -2.25 -3.45
CA LEU A 448 20.97 -2.06 -4.56
C LEU A 448 21.41 -0.93 -5.50
N GLN A 449 21.95 0.14 -4.97
CA GLN A 449 22.48 1.27 -5.76
C GLN A 449 23.52 0.84 -6.80
N GLU A 450 24.31 -0.20 -6.52
CA GLU A 450 25.31 -0.76 -7.45
C GLU A 450 24.69 -1.32 -8.75
N PHE A 451 23.36 -1.57 -8.78
CA PHE A 451 22.64 -2.17 -9.90
C PHE A 451 21.67 -1.22 -10.62
N VAL A 452 21.62 0.05 -10.20
CA VAL A 452 20.83 1.09 -10.87
C VAL A 452 21.69 2.12 -11.60
N ASP A 453 23.03 1.94 -11.54
CA ASP A 453 24.00 2.86 -12.12
C ASP A 453 23.67 4.34 -11.75
N ASN A 454 23.60 5.23 -12.72
CA ASN A 454 23.26 6.64 -12.51
C ASN A 454 21.77 6.97 -12.74
N TRP A 455 20.91 5.98 -12.92
CA TRP A 455 19.48 6.21 -13.13
C TRP A 455 18.81 6.83 -11.89
N PRO A 456 17.86 7.75 -12.06
CA PRO A 456 17.06 8.25 -10.94
C PRO A 456 16.33 7.09 -10.25
N TRP A 457 16.52 6.96 -8.92
CA TRP A 457 16.07 5.78 -8.19
C TRP A 457 15.53 6.12 -6.80
N ILE A 458 14.46 5.42 -6.44
CA ILE A 458 13.85 5.37 -5.11
C ILE A 458 13.77 3.91 -4.67
N HIS A 459 14.21 3.62 -3.45
CA HIS A 459 13.96 2.36 -2.77
C HIS A 459 13.10 2.60 -1.53
N LEU A 460 12.03 1.81 -1.40
CA LEU A 460 11.19 1.78 -0.21
C LEU A 460 11.36 0.44 0.52
N ASP A 461 12.01 0.48 1.69
CA ASP A 461 12.07 -0.66 2.61
C ASP A 461 10.82 -0.67 3.49
N ILE A 462 9.83 -1.47 3.07
CA ILE A 462 8.52 -1.58 3.73
C ILE A 462 8.44 -2.71 4.75
N ALA A 463 9.57 -3.27 5.18
CA ALA A 463 9.62 -4.39 6.13
C ALA A 463 8.83 -4.12 7.42
N GLY A 464 8.80 -2.86 7.90
CA GLY A 464 8.01 -2.47 9.07
C GLY A 464 6.51 -2.41 8.81
N PRO A 465 6.05 -1.53 7.90
CA PRO A 465 4.62 -1.24 7.74
C PRO A 465 3.85 -2.21 6.83
N ALA A 466 4.50 -3.16 6.15
CA ALA A 466 3.83 -4.08 5.23
C ALA A 466 2.84 -5.02 5.92
N TYR A 467 3.13 -5.41 7.18
CA TYR A 467 2.36 -6.40 7.93
C TYR A 467 2.33 -6.06 9.42
N LEU A 468 1.16 -6.17 10.05
CA LEU A 468 0.94 -5.81 11.45
C LEU A 468 0.34 -6.97 12.23
N ASP A 469 0.98 -7.33 13.35
CA ASP A 469 0.49 -8.36 14.28
C ASP A 469 -0.62 -7.85 15.19
N THR A 470 -0.70 -6.55 15.35
CA THR A 470 -1.70 -5.87 16.18
C THR A 470 -2.73 -5.13 15.33
N GLU A 471 -3.92 -4.95 15.87
CA GLU A 471 -4.98 -4.22 15.20
C GLU A 471 -4.61 -2.74 15.01
N HIS A 472 -4.63 -2.28 13.76
CA HIS A 472 -4.47 -0.87 13.41
C HIS A 472 -5.84 -0.24 13.11
N PRO A 473 -6.10 1.01 13.55
CA PRO A 473 -7.41 1.66 13.31
C PRO A 473 -7.85 1.68 11.84
N VAL A 474 -6.90 1.89 10.93
CA VAL A 474 -7.15 1.99 9.48
C VAL A 474 -6.95 0.63 8.80
N PHE A 475 -5.74 0.11 8.86
CA PHE A 475 -5.35 -1.05 8.03
C PHE A 475 -5.86 -2.40 8.55
N GLY A 476 -6.37 -2.44 9.79
CA GLY A 476 -6.73 -3.69 10.45
C GLY A 476 -5.49 -4.45 10.92
N LYS A 477 -5.58 -5.77 10.95
CA LYS A 477 -4.49 -6.70 11.27
C LYS A 477 -3.97 -7.36 10.00
N HIS A 478 -2.72 -7.80 10.03
CA HIS A 478 -2.02 -8.50 8.95
C HIS A 478 -1.60 -7.56 7.80
N ALA A 479 -1.69 -7.97 6.54
CA ALA A 479 -1.26 -7.19 5.40
C ALA A 479 -1.94 -5.80 5.35
N THR A 480 -1.15 -4.74 5.20
CA THR A 480 -1.63 -3.35 5.25
C THR A 480 -1.96 -2.77 3.88
N GLY A 481 -1.26 -3.20 2.83
CA GLY A 481 -1.25 -2.55 1.52
C GLY A 481 -0.46 -1.24 1.49
N PHE A 482 0.44 -1.05 2.47
CA PHE A 482 1.33 0.12 2.54
C PHE A 482 2.14 0.29 1.25
N GLY A 483 2.30 1.54 0.83
CA GLY A 483 3.04 1.92 -0.35
C GLY A 483 2.20 1.96 -1.64
N ILE A 484 1.08 1.24 -1.72
CA ILE A 484 0.24 1.23 -2.93
C ILE A 484 -0.31 2.62 -3.21
N ARG A 485 -0.93 3.27 -2.20
CA ARG A 485 -1.47 4.62 -2.36
C ARG A 485 -0.36 5.66 -2.51
N LEU A 486 0.72 5.52 -1.75
CA LEU A 486 1.87 6.41 -1.82
C LEU A 486 2.44 6.48 -3.24
N ILE A 487 2.74 5.32 -3.82
CA ILE A 487 3.32 5.26 -5.16
C ILE A 487 2.30 5.71 -6.20
N THR A 488 1.03 5.30 -6.10
CA THR A 488 -0.03 5.71 -7.03
C THR A 488 -0.19 7.24 -7.07
N GLU A 489 -0.28 7.89 -5.91
CA GLU A 489 -0.42 9.35 -5.81
C GLU A 489 0.85 10.07 -6.29
N PHE A 490 2.03 9.52 -5.95
CA PHE A 490 3.31 10.05 -6.42
C PHE A 490 3.42 10.00 -7.95
N LEU A 491 3.04 8.88 -8.57
CA LEU A 491 3.03 8.74 -10.02
C LEU A 491 2.02 9.68 -10.68
N GLN A 492 0.83 9.79 -10.12
CA GLN A 492 -0.22 10.66 -10.65
C GLN A 492 0.18 12.14 -10.58
N THR A 493 0.87 12.55 -9.51
CA THR A 493 1.25 13.94 -9.29
C THR A 493 2.46 14.36 -10.11
N HIS A 494 3.44 13.46 -10.31
CA HIS A 494 4.75 13.84 -10.85
C HIS A 494 5.06 13.27 -12.24
N TYR A 495 4.36 12.22 -12.69
CA TYR A 495 4.68 11.50 -13.92
C TYR A 495 3.50 11.32 -14.87
N SER A 496 2.28 11.62 -14.45
CA SER A 496 1.14 11.62 -15.39
C SER A 496 1.23 12.77 -16.37
N VAL A 497 1.06 12.46 -17.65
CA VAL A 497 0.99 13.48 -18.70
C VAL A 497 -0.33 14.28 -18.52
N THR A 498 -0.23 15.57 -18.27
CA THR A 498 -1.40 16.46 -18.30
C THR A 498 -1.74 16.78 -19.75
N GLU A 499 -3.00 16.55 -20.16
CA GLU A 499 -3.53 17.01 -21.46
C GLU A 499 -3.46 18.52 -21.64
#